data_c1fca322be0b45d3f0533c5434c730ee
#
_entry.id   c1fca322be0b45d3f0533c5434c730ee
#
_cell.length_a   1.000
_cell.length_b   1.000
_cell.length_c   1.000
_cell.angle_alpha   90.00
_cell.angle_beta   90.00
_cell.angle_gamma   90.00
#
_symmetry.space_group_name_H-M   'P 1'
#
loop_
_entity.id
_entity.type
_entity.pdbx_description
1 polymer ?
#
loop_
_entity_poly.entity_id
_entity_poly.type
_entity_poly.pdbx_seq_one_letter_code
_entity_poly.pdbx_strand_id
1 'polypeptide(L)'
;EDYIRELERRKENIRYEEKRLNAMDLTECRIANDEGTDLTFTFLKTSRFHSSYSKTTAGRSFAPSIVTGDLFRLIDPTSLNGWLNVSRPIILFGERISSLSVHFQEGKIDEYRGTRRTEELMEIYLSEEPTAGRGSMVTISEVSNPLYSEELTLYSELDRMRCVSITVGGPKGEAVEEEDISRTVDSLISLSLPLGTRTTEITALNGKGEEVTIFSDGFFYDEEEEY
;
A
#
# COMPACT_ATOMS: atom_id res chain seq x y z
N GLU A 1 -11.71 16.63 23.77
CA GLU A 1 -12.17 17.50 22.66
C GLU A 1 -11.13 17.65 21.56
N ASP A 2 -9.85 17.82 21.89
CA ASP A 2 -8.77 18.02 20.92
C ASP A 2 -8.52 16.77 20.04
N TYR A 3 -8.62 15.58 20.63
CA TYR A 3 -8.46 14.31 19.89
C TYR A 3 -9.56 14.09 18.84
N ILE A 4 -10.80 14.42 19.16
CA ILE A 4 -11.93 14.28 18.22
C ILE A 4 -11.78 15.26 17.06
N ARG A 5 -11.38 16.50 17.33
CA ARG A 5 -11.11 17.48 16.27
C ARG A 5 -9.99 17.04 15.35
N GLU A 6 -8.94 16.46 15.91
CA GLU A 6 -7.82 15.96 15.12
C GLU A 6 -8.23 14.79 14.23
N LEU A 7 -9.07 13.87 14.71
CA LEU A 7 -9.63 12.79 13.90
C LEU A 7 -10.55 13.32 12.78
N GLU A 8 -11.34 14.33 13.06
CA GLU A 8 -12.21 14.96 12.05
C GLU A 8 -11.38 15.66 10.97
N ARG A 9 -10.36 16.44 11.35
CA ARG A 9 -9.45 17.10 10.42
C ARG A 9 -8.75 16.09 9.49
N ARG A 10 -8.26 14.99 10.05
CA ARG A 10 -7.61 13.92 9.25
C ARG A 10 -8.56 13.27 8.28
N LYS A 11 -9.78 12.99 8.74
CA LYS A 11 -10.82 12.46 7.89
C LYS A 11 -11.11 13.37 6.69
N GLU A 12 -11.11 14.67 6.90
CA GLU A 12 -11.30 15.65 5.82
C GLU A 12 -10.11 15.64 4.86
N ASN A 13 -8.87 15.67 5.37
CA ASN A 13 -7.67 15.63 4.55
C ASN A 13 -7.59 14.35 3.71
N ILE A 14 -7.73 13.18 4.32
CA ILE A 14 -7.61 11.93 3.57
C ILE A 14 -8.73 11.76 2.53
N ARG A 15 -9.92 12.31 2.78
CA ARG A 15 -11.01 12.33 1.80
C ARG A 15 -10.77 13.31 0.66
N TYR A 16 -10.09 14.41 0.94
CA TYR A 16 -9.64 15.32 -0.10
C TYR A 16 -8.68 14.59 -1.04
N GLU A 17 -7.65 13.96 -0.50
CA GLU A 17 -6.68 13.18 -1.28
C GLU A 17 -7.33 12.02 -2.05
N GLU A 18 -8.23 11.28 -1.42
CA GLU A 18 -9.02 10.22 -2.08
C GLU A 18 -9.75 10.74 -3.33
N LYS A 19 -10.40 11.88 -3.21
CA LYS A 19 -11.12 12.49 -4.34
C LYS A 19 -10.17 13.02 -5.40
N ARG A 20 -9.11 13.71 -5.00
CA ARG A 20 -8.10 14.28 -5.89
C ARG A 20 -7.44 13.21 -6.74
N LEU A 21 -6.90 12.18 -6.12
CA LEU A 21 -6.22 11.09 -6.80
C LEU A 21 -7.18 10.30 -7.71
N ASN A 22 -8.43 10.09 -7.27
CA ASN A 22 -9.42 9.41 -8.11
C ASN A 22 -9.89 10.25 -9.31
N ALA A 23 -9.81 11.59 -9.23
CA ALA A 23 -10.13 12.48 -10.34
C ALA A 23 -9.03 12.51 -11.43
N MET A 24 -7.80 12.10 -11.10
CA MET A 24 -6.67 12.07 -12.04
C MET A 24 -6.72 10.87 -12.99
N ASP A 25 -7.56 9.87 -12.73
CA ASP A 25 -7.69 8.63 -13.51
C ASP A 25 -6.34 7.92 -13.75
N LEU A 26 -5.59 7.73 -12.65
CA LEU A 26 -4.24 7.18 -12.67
C LEU A 26 -4.22 5.74 -13.18
N THR A 27 -3.26 5.43 -14.07
CA THR A 27 -3.16 4.13 -14.73
C THR A 27 -1.90 3.35 -14.35
N GLU A 28 -0.73 3.83 -14.78
CA GLU A 28 0.56 3.24 -14.46
C GLU A 28 1.20 3.99 -13.30
N CYS A 29 1.87 3.25 -12.42
CA CYS A 29 2.47 3.80 -11.22
C CYS A 29 3.91 3.30 -11.08
N ARG A 30 4.80 4.19 -10.64
CA ARG A 30 6.16 3.86 -10.21
C ARG A 30 6.36 4.28 -8.77
N ILE A 31 6.97 3.40 -7.99
CA ILE A 31 7.42 3.68 -6.62
C ILE A 31 8.93 3.50 -6.55
N ALA A 32 9.65 4.52 -6.15
CA ALA A 32 11.09 4.47 -5.99
C ALA A 32 11.51 5.12 -4.68
N ASN A 33 12.65 4.67 -4.12
CA ASN A 33 13.28 5.31 -2.96
C ASN A 33 14.81 5.12 -2.99
N ASP A 34 15.52 5.85 -2.13
CA ASP A 34 16.97 5.78 -1.99
C ASP A 34 17.47 4.51 -1.28
N GLU A 35 16.58 3.69 -0.73
CA GLU A 35 16.89 2.40 -0.12
C GLU A 35 16.92 1.24 -1.14
N GLY A 36 16.76 1.54 -2.43
CA GLY A 36 16.87 0.58 -3.54
C GLY A 36 15.57 -0.08 -3.96
N THR A 37 14.43 0.46 -3.54
CA THR A 37 13.13 0.10 -4.12
C THR A 37 12.96 0.81 -5.46
N ASP A 38 12.57 0.08 -6.50
CA ASP A 38 12.12 0.60 -7.79
C ASP A 38 11.11 -0.38 -8.39
N LEU A 39 9.84 0.00 -8.31
CA LEU A 39 8.69 -0.80 -8.69
C LEU A 39 7.87 -0.08 -9.75
N THR A 40 7.35 -0.83 -10.71
CA THR A 40 6.34 -0.35 -11.66
C THR A 40 5.15 -1.30 -11.68
N PHE A 41 3.94 -0.75 -11.79
CA PHE A 41 2.72 -1.53 -11.89
C PHE A 41 1.58 -0.71 -12.48
N THR A 42 0.49 -1.38 -12.85
CA THR A 42 -0.78 -0.75 -13.21
C THR A 42 -1.84 -1.05 -12.15
N PHE A 43 -2.84 -0.20 -12.06
CA PHE A 43 -4.00 -0.46 -11.23
C PHE A 43 -5.04 -1.31 -11.96
N LEU A 44 -5.82 -2.07 -11.23
CA LEU A 44 -7.04 -2.67 -11.80
C LEU A 44 -7.95 -1.54 -12.30
N LYS A 45 -8.55 -1.73 -13.46
CA LYS A 45 -9.28 -0.70 -14.19
C LYS A 45 -10.40 -0.04 -13.38
N THR A 46 -11.16 -0.84 -12.65
CA THR A 46 -12.28 -0.33 -11.83
C THR A 46 -11.88 0.00 -10.40
N SER A 47 -10.63 -0.32 -10.00
CA SER A 47 -10.11 0.04 -8.69
C SER A 47 -9.99 1.55 -8.53
N ARG A 48 -10.30 2.02 -7.35
CA ARG A 48 -10.14 3.42 -6.93
C ARG A 48 -9.35 3.49 -5.63
N PHE A 49 -8.80 4.65 -5.34
CA PHE A 49 -8.26 4.91 -4.01
C PHE A 49 -9.40 4.96 -3.01
N HIS A 50 -9.21 4.28 -1.91
CA HIS A 50 -10.14 4.24 -0.79
C HIS A 50 -9.39 4.54 0.50
N SER A 51 -10.03 5.31 1.35
CA SER A 51 -9.60 5.50 2.73
C SER A 51 -10.18 4.41 3.63
N SER A 52 -9.58 4.23 4.80
CA SER A 52 -10.08 3.30 5.84
C SER A 52 -11.44 3.71 6.43
N TYR A 53 -12.08 4.78 5.91
CA TYR A 53 -13.41 5.19 6.34
C TYR A 53 -14.50 4.45 5.56
N SER A 54 -15.41 3.81 6.29
CA SER A 54 -16.55 3.08 5.75
C SER A 54 -17.87 3.81 6.01
N LYS A 55 -18.93 3.37 5.36
CA LYS A 55 -20.30 3.83 5.63
C LYS A 55 -21.15 2.66 6.08
N THR A 56 -21.99 2.90 7.09
CA THR A 56 -23.06 1.95 7.44
C THR A 56 -24.11 1.89 6.33
N THR A 57 -24.95 0.87 6.35
CA THR A 57 -26.13 0.77 5.46
C THR A 57 -27.08 1.95 5.59
N ALA A 58 -27.08 2.65 6.74
CA ALA A 58 -27.84 3.89 6.98
C ALA A 58 -27.09 5.15 6.51
N GLY A 59 -25.96 5.02 5.80
CA GLY A 59 -25.19 6.13 5.25
C GLY A 59 -24.30 6.88 6.26
N ARG A 60 -24.18 6.42 7.51
CA ARG A 60 -23.30 7.05 8.51
C ARG A 60 -21.86 6.63 8.28
N SER A 61 -20.96 7.60 8.14
CA SER A 61 -19.52 7.34 8.09
C SER A 61 -18.99 6.90 9.46
N PHE A 62 -18.13 5.91 9.46
CA PHE A 62 -17.39 5.47 10.64
C PHE A 62 -15.99 5.01 10.25
N ALA A 63 -15.07 5.00 11.20
CA ALA A 63 -13.77 4.39 11.07
C ALA A 63 -13.83 2.98 11.67
N PRO A 64 -13.65 1.92 10.91
CA PRO A 64 -13.64 0.56 11.45
C PRO A 64 -12.42 0.29 12.34
N SER A 65 -11.36 1.07 12.16
CA SER A 65 -10.14 1.05 12.97
C SER A 65 -9.82 2.44 13.48
N ILE A 66 -9.10 2.52 14.62
CA ILE A 66 -8.59 3.79 15.18
C ILE A 66 -7.52 4.41 14.27
N VAL A 67 -6.89 3.59 13.44
CA VAL A 67 -5.83 4.00 12.51
C VAL A 67 -6.48 4.45 11.21
N THR A 68 -6.63 5.73 11.07
CA THR A 68 -7.17 6.35 9.86
C THR A 68 -6.16 7.38 9.37
N GLY A 69 -5.93 7.43 8.07
CA GLY A 69 -4.97 8.35 7.45
C GLY A 69 -4.12 7.68 6.39
N ASP A 70 -4.58 6.54 5.91
CA ASP A 70 -4.02 5.83 4.76
C ASP A 70 -5.02 5.79 3.60
N LEU A 71 -4.48 5.75 2.40
CA LEU A 71 -5.19 5.41 1.17
C LEU A 71 -4.67 4.10 0.64
N PHE A 72 -5.55 3.27 0.13
CA PHE A 72 -5.18 2.04 -0.55
C PHE A 72 -5.87 1.90 -1.90
N ARG A 73 -5.20 1.20 -2.83
CA ARG A 73 -5.74 0.87 -4.14
C ARG A 73 -5.24 -0.48 -4.62
N LEU A 74 -6.06 -1.25 -5.33
CA LEU A 74 -5.69 -2.56 -5.83
C LEU A 74 -4.85 -2.46 -7.09
N ILE A 75 -3.77 -3.26 -7.11
CA ILE A 75 -2.84 -3.42 -8.23
C ILE A 75 -3.38 -4.50 -9.17
N ASP A 76 -3.16 -4.38 -10.48
CA ASP A 76 -3.34 -5.51 -11.39
C ASP A 76 -2.32 -6.60 -11.02
N PRO A 77 -2.78 -7.80 -10.60
CA PRO A 77 -1.89 -8.83 -10.05
C PRO A 77 -0.86 -9.40 -11.04
N THR A 78 -0.89 -8.95 -12.29
CA THR A 78 0.05 -9.39 -13.33
C THR A 78 1.04 -8.31 -13.72
N SER A 79 0.91 -7.10 -13.18
CA SER A 79 1.62 -5.92 -13.65
C SER A 79 2.83 -5.49 -12.81
N LEU A 80 2.92 -5.92 -11.55
CA LEU A 80 3.97 -5.48 -10.64
C LEU A 80 5.34 -6.05 -11.06
N ASN A 81 6.31 -5.16 -11.26
CA ASN A 81 7.68 -5.52 -11.64
C ASN A 81 8.69 -4.68 -10.87
N GLY A 82 9.89 -5.25 -10.64
CA GLY A 82 11.02 -4.57 -10.05
C GLY A 82 11.39 -5.03 -8.65
N TRP A 83 12.32 -4.32 -8.02
CA TRP A 83 12.81 -4.62 -6.68
C TRP A 83 12.12 -3.81 -5.60
N LEU A 84 11.79 -4.48 -4.51
CA LEU A 84 11.32 -3.88 -3.26
C LEU A 84 12.29 -4.25 -2.14
N ASN A 85 12.85 -3.24 -1.48
CA ASN A 85 13.57 -3.40 -0.23
C ASN A 85 12.65 -3.09 0.94
N VAL A 86 12.47 -4.07 1.81
CA VAL A 86 11.67 -3.91 3.03
C VAL A 86 12.46 -3.08 4.03
N SER A 87 12.11 -1.81 4.14
CA SER A 87 12.84 -0.80 4.91
C SER A 87 12.62 -0.90 6.41
N ARG A 88 11.62 -1.66 6.82
CA ARG A 88 11.21 -1.79 8.22
C ARG A 88 11.05 -3.24 8.61
N PRO A 89 11.29 -3.59 9.88
CA PRO A 89 11.04 -4.95 10.35
C PRO A 89 9.58 -5.36 10.13
N ILE A 90 9.38 -6.61 9.78
CA ILE A 90 8.06 -7.25 9.71
C ILE A 90 8.05 -8.49 10.61
N ILE A 91 6.85 -8.97 10.94
CA ILE A 91 6.68 -10.25 11.63
C ILE A 91 6.15 -11.27 10.62
N LEU A 92 6.85 -12.37 10.48
CA LEU A 92 6.43 -13.50 9.66
C LEU A 92 6.52 -14.78 10.49
N PHE A 93 5.42 -15.50 10.63
CA PHE A 93 5.28 -16.68 11.50
C PHE A 93 5.79 -16.47 12.94
N GLY A 94 5.55 -15.26 13.49
CA GLY A 94 5.97 -14.90 14.85
C GLY A 94 7.45 -14.53 14.99
N GLU A 95 8.22 -14.54 13.92
CA GLU A 95 9.63 -14.13 13.91
C GLU A 95 9.80 -12.73 13.31
N ARG A 96 10.70 -11.95 13.93
CA ARG A 96 11.07 -10.62 13.43
C ARG A 96 12.06 -10.73 12.27
N ILE A 97 11.67 -10.23 11.12
CA ILE A 97 12.50 -10.09 9.93
C ILE A 97 12.89 -8.63 9.79
N SER A 98 14.19 -8.35 9.73
CA SER A 98 14.74 -7.00 9.59
C SER A 98 15.56 -6.79 8.32
N SER A 99 15.66 -7.81 7.47
CA SER A 99 16.36 -7.74 6.20
C SER A 99 15.65 -8.64 5.20
N LEU A 100 14.98 -8.02 4.25
CA LEU A 100 14.29 -8.71 3.17
C LEU A 100 14.25 -7.78 1.94
N SER A 101 14.69 -8.30 0.81
CA SER A 101 14.45 -7.72 -0.51
C SER A 101 13.69 -8.72 -1.35
N VAL A 102 12.72 -8.28 -2.11
CA VAL A 102 11.95 -9.13 -3.02
C VAL A 102 11.97 -8.54 -4.43
N HIS A 103 12.04 -9.39 -5.43
CA HIS A 103 11.89 -9.03 -6.81
C HIS A 103 10.54 -9.53 -7.33
N PHE A 104 9.87 -8.67 -8.08
CA PHE A 104 8.61 -8.99 -8.73
C PHE A 104 8.80 -9.08 -10.24
N GLN A 105 8.25 -10.13 -10.82
CA GLN A 105 8.11 -10.28 -12.27
C GLN A 105 6.68 -10.69 -12.60
N GLU A 106 6.02 -9.93 -13.47
CA GLU A 106 4.62 -10.19 -13.87
C GLU A 106 3.68 -10.34 -12.66
N GLY A 107 3.86 -9.47 -11.68
CA GLY A 107 3.06 -9.40 -10.46
C GLY A 107 3.36 -10.45 -9.39
N LYS A 108 4.35 -11.32 -9.59
CA LYS A 108 4.69 -12.40 -8.67
C LYS A 108 6.11 -12.26 -8.15
N ILE A 109 6.32 -12.59 -6.88
CA ILE A 109 7.66 -12.74 -6.33
C ILE A 109 8.35 -13.91 -7.02
N ASP A 110 9.45 -13.64 -7.72
CA ASP A 110 10.29 -14.64 -8.40
C ASP A 110 11.69 -14.76 -7.77
N GLU A 111 12.15 -13.72 -7.06
CA GLU A 111 13.39 -13.75 -6.29
C GLU A 111 13.20 -13.03 -4.94
N TYR A 112 13.87 -13.53 -3.91
CA TYR A 112 13.95 -12.86 -2.60
C TYR A 112 15.33 -13.09 -1.99
N ARG A 113 15.76 -12.11 -1.18
CA ARG A 113 17.08 -12.09 -0.52
C ARG A 113 16.93 -11.63 0.91
N GLY A 114 17.65 -12.26 1.82
CA GLY A 114 17.67 -11.90 3.22
C GLY A 114 18.70 -12.67 4.00
N THR A 115 18.52 -12.78 5.30
CA THR A 115 19.26 -13.76 6.07
C THR A 115 18.78 -15.18 5.72
N ARG A 116 19.59 -16.18 5.96
CA ARG A 116 19.17 -17.58 5.75
C ARG A 116 17.80 -17.87 6.38
N ARG A 117 17.57 -17.37 7.59
CA ARG A 117 16.28 -17.58 8.28
C ARG A 117 15.13 -16.84 7.60
N THR A 118 15.37 -15.64 7.10
CA THR A 118 14.38 -14.87 6.31
C THR A 118 13.99 -15.65 5.05
N GLU A 119 14.96 -16.19 4.33
CA GLU A 119 14.72 -16.96 3.11
C GLU A 119 13.94 -18.24 3.38
N GLU A 120 14.26 -18.99 4.46
CA GLU A 120 13.49 -20.16 4.90
C GLU A 120 12.02 -19.82 5.20
N LEU A 121 11.76 -18.68 5.86
CA LEU A 121 10.40 -18.24 6.19
C LEU A 121 9.64 -17.76 4.95
N MET A 122 10.31 -17.10 4.01
CA MET A 122 9.70 -16.70 2.74
C MET A 122 9.35 -17.91 1.89
N GLU A 123 10.20 -18.94 1.84
CA GLU A 123 9.89 -20.19 1.15
C GLU A 123 8.62 -20.85 1.73
N ILE A 124 8.49 -20.91 3.06
CA ILE A 124 7.29 -21.43 3.72
C ILE A 124 6.08 -20.57 3.32
N TYR A 125 6.16 -19.24 3.45
CA TYR A 125 5.05 -18.33 3.12
C TYR A 125 4.57 -18.52 1.68
N LEU A 126 5.50 -18.56 0.73
CA LEU A 126 5.18 -18.68 -0.70
C LEU A 126 4.65 -20.09 -1.08
N SER A 127 4.91 -21.09 -0.25
CA SER A 127 4.41 -22.46 -0.45
C SER A 127 3.00 -22.69 0.08
N GLU A 128 2.48 -21.78 0.95
CA GLU A 128 1.15 -21.95 1.55
C GLU A 128 0.03 -21.89 0.52
N GLU A 129 0.12 -20.93 -0.42
CA GLU A 129 -0.87 -20.74 -1.47
C GLU A 129 -0.23 -20.26 -2.77
N PRO A 130 -0.75 -20.67 -3.95
CA PRO A 130 -0.20 -20.26 -5.26
C PRO A 130 -0.22 -18.74 -5.50
N THR A 131 -1.10 -18.02 -4.83
CA THR A 131 -1.31 -16.58 -4.95
C THR A 131 -0.68 -15.76 -3.83
N ALA A 132 -0.07 -16.40 -2.81
CA ALA A 132 0.55 -15.74 -1.66
C ALA A 132 1.62 -14.71 -2.05
N GLY A 133 2.40 -15.00 -3.09
CA GLY A 133 3.45 -14.10 -3.59
C GLY A 133 3.00 -13.09 -4.64
N ARG A 134 1.70 -12.92 -4.91
CA ARG A 134 1.23 -11.93 -5.89
C ARG A 134 0.97 -10.58 -5.25
N GLY A 135 1.49 -9.52 -5.87
CA GLY A 135 1.16 -8.14 -5.51
C GLY A 135 -0.32 -7.86 -5.69
N SER A 136 -0.96 -7.31 -4.68
CA SER A 136 -2.41 -7.11 -4.66
C SER A 136 -2.84 -5.69 -4.38
N MET A 137 -2.11 -4.96 -3.54
CA MET A 137 -2.54 -3.66 -3.06
C MET A 137 -1.34 -2.78 -2.72
N VAL A 138 -1.44 -1.51 -3.04
CA VAL A 138 -0.59 -0.46 -2.49
C VAL A 138 -1.35 0.28 -1.41
N THR A 139 -0.68 0.56 -0.29
CA THR A 139 -1.17 1.43 0.78
C THR A 139 -0.22 2.61 0.92
N ILE A 140 -0.75 3.82 1.01
CA ILE A 140 0.01 5.07 1.14
C ILE A 140 -0.44 5.76 2.42
N SER A 141 0.51 6.04 3.30
CA SER A 141 0.28 6.78 4.55
C SER A 141 1.37 7.83 4.73
N GLU A 142 0.97 9.03 5.11
CA GLU A 142 1.86 10.16 5.33
C GLU A 142 2.60 10.08 6.66
N VAL A 143 3.75 10.77 6.74
CA VAL A 143 4.48 10.96 8.00
C VAL A 143 3.74 11.85 8.99
N SER A 144 2.77 12.64 8.55
CA SER A 144 1.86 13.42 9.39
C SER A 144 0.90 12.57 10.20
N ASN A 145 0.71 11.29 9.82
CA ASN A 145 -0.09 10.35 10.59
C ASN A 145 0.51 10.20 12.01
N PRO A 146 -0.20 10.51 13.11
CA PRO A 146 0.34 10.41 14.48
C PRO A 146 0.69 9.00 14.89
N LEU A 147 0.22 8.01 14.15
CA LEU A 147 0.62 6.63 14.34
C LEU A 147 1.84 6.28 13.48
N TYR A 148 2.31 7.23 12.64
CA TYR A 148 3.57 7.05 11.94
C TYR A 148 4.68 6.72 12.93
N SER A 149 5.39 5.65 12.68
CA SER A 149 6.55 5.23 13.46
C SER A 149 7.42 4.34 12.60
N GLU A 150 8.72 4.45 12.79
CA GLU A 150 9.69 3.54 12.19
C GLU A 150 9.88 2.27 13.01
N GLU A 151 9.30 2.22 14.21
CA GLU A 151 9.37 1.07 15.10
C GLU A 151 8.23 0.08 14.82
N LEU A 152 8.53 -1.19 14.93
CA LEU A 152 7.56 -2.28 14.83
C LEU A 152 6.70 -2.32 16.10
N THR A 153 5.36 -2.31 15.94
CA THR A 153 4.42 -2.42 17.07
C THR A 153 4.05 -3.85 17.42
N LEU A 154 4.39 -4.83 16.57
CA LEU A 154 3.92 -6.21 16.64
C LEU A 154 2.41 -6.36 16.38
N TYR A 155 1.80 -5.34 15.81
CA TYR A 155 0.39 -5.33 15.42
C TYR A 155 0.33 -5.13 13.91
N SER A 156 0.16 -6.20 13.14
CA SER A 156 0.30 -6.20 11.68
C SER A 156 -0.57 -5.15 10.99
N GLU A 157 -1.79 -4.94 11.46
CA GLU A 157 -2.70 -3.93 10.92
C GLU A 157 -2.16 -2.50 11.15
N LEU A 158 -1.66 -2.21 12.36
CA LEU A 158 -1.05 -0.92 12.64
C LEU A 158 0.22 -0.71 11.82
N ASP A 159 1.06 -1.74 11.77
CA ASP A 159 2.35 -1.64 11.09
C ASP A 159 2.16 -1.43 9.58
N ARG A 160 1.11 -1.99 8.98
CA ARG A 160 0.72 -1.77 7.58
C ARG A 160 0.26 -0.33 7.30
N MET A 161 -0.59 0.23 8.17
CA MET A 161 -1.23 1.53 7.95
C MET A 161 -0.35 2.73 8.29
N ARG A 162 0.91 2.51 8.69
CA ARG A 162 1.82 3.55 9.21
C ARG A 162 2.89 3.97 8.21
N CYS A 163 2.91 3.39 7.04
CA CYS A 163 3.92 3.62 6.02
C CYS A 163 3.36 3.36 4.62
N VAL A 164 4.15 3.72 3.62
CA VAL A 164 3.91 3.19 2.28
C VAL A 164 4.23 1.70 2.28
N SER A 165 3.36 0.89 1.73
CA SER A 165 3.56 -0.56 1.67
C SER A 165 2.94 -1.20 0.43
N ILE A 166 3.53 -2.32 0.00
CA ILE A 166 2.94 -3.25 -0.96
C ILE A 166 2.45 -4.48 -0.21
N THR A 167 1.21 -4.88 -0.45
CA THR A 167 0.66 -6.13 0.08
C THR A 167 0.77 -7.21 -0.99
N VAL A 168 1.24 -8.39 -0.58
CA VAL A 168 1.23 -9.62 -1.37
C VAL A 168 0.25 -10.60 -0.77
N GLY A 169 -0.42 -11.40 -1.61
CA GLY A 169 -1.55 -12.22 -1.19
C GLY A 169 -2.79 -11.38 -0.85
N GLY A 170 -3.71 -11.94 -0.11
CA GLY A 170 -4.92 -11.28 0.40
C GLY A 170 -5.88 -10.83 -0.71
N PRO A 171 -6.06 -9.52 -0.94
CA PRO A 171 -7.32 -8.88 -1.18
C PRO A 171 -8.24 -9.55 -2.18
N LYS A 172 -9.49 -9.70 -1.78
CA LYS A 172 -10.60 -10.09 -2.63
C LYS A 172 -11.70 -9.04 -2.54
N GLY A 173 -12.18 -8.60 -3.69
CA GLY A 173 -13.53 -8.01 -3.88
C GLY A 173 -13.86 -6.67 -3.26
N GLU A 174 -13.12 -6.17 -2.32
CA GLU A 174 -13.32 -4.83 -1.79
C GLU A 174 -12.60 -3.81 -2.67
N ALA A 175 -13.22 -2.69 -2.98
CA ALA A 175 -12.63 -1.60 -3.77
C ALA A 175 -12.48 -1.83 -5.29
N VAL A 176 -13.20 -2.77 -5.88
CA VAL A 176 -13.36 -2.95 -7.32
C VAL A 176 -14.81 -3.22 -7.69
N GLU A 177 -15.19 -2.95 -8.95
CA GLU A 177 -16.48 -3.32 -9.48
C GLU A 177 -16.53 -4.81 -9.86
N GLU A 178 -17.74 -5.34 -10.04
CA GLU A 178 -18.00 -6.78 -10.28
C GLU A 178 -17.18 -7.35 -11.43
N GLU A 179 -16.91 -6.55 -12.48
CA GLU A 179 -16.16 -6.98 -13.66
C GLU A 179 -14.68 -7.32 -13.36
N ASP A 180 -14.08 -6.72 -12.34
CA ASP A 180 -12.68 -6.94 -11.95
C ASP A 180 -12.50 -7.88 -10.75
N ILE A 181 -13.59 -8.30 -10.07
CA ILE A 181 -13.49 -9.19 -8.91
C ILE A 181 -12.71 -10.48 -9.22
N SER A 182 -12.94 -11.05 -10.41
CA SER A 182 -12.26 -12.28 -10.84
C SER A 182 -10.76 -12.08 -11.15
N ARG A 183 -10.32 -10.83 -11.28
CA ARG A 183 -8.94 -10.46 -11.57
C ARG A 183 -8.15 -10.09 -10.33
N THR A 184 -8.82 -9.90 -9.19
CA THR A 184 -8.14 -9.61 -7.91
C THR A 184 -7.39 -10.84 -7.41
N VAL A 185 -6.38 -10.62 -6.58
CA VAL A 185 -5.78 -11.72 -5.83
C VAL A 185 -6.83 -12.32 -4.90
N ASP A 186 -6.88 -13.65 -4.82
CA ASP A 186 -7.72 -14.41 -3.89
C ASP A 186 -6.80 -15.32 -3.08
N SER A 187 -6.37 -14.85 -1.92
CA SER A 187 -5.50 -15.58 -0.98
C SER A 187 -6.00 -15.39 0.44
N LEU A 188 -6.02 -16.45 1.22
CA LEU A 188 -6.40 -16.43 2.62
C LEU A 188 -5.29 -15.85 3.52
N ILE A 189 -4.09 -15.77 2.98
CA ILE A 189 -2.94 -15.16 3.69
C ILE A 189 -2.49 -13.90 2.98
N SER A 190 -1.95 -12.98 3.75
CA SER A 190 -1.37 -11.74 3.22
C SER A 190 -0.15 -11.32 4.00
N LEU A 191 0.79 -10.66 3.32
CA LEU A 191 1.97 -10.09 3.91
C LEU A 191 2.14 -8.66 3.41
N SER A 192 2.25 -7.70 4.31
CA SER A 192 2.55 -6.32 3.99
C SER A 192 4.05 -6.09 4.02
N LEU A 193 4.57 -5.52 2.94
CA LEU A 193 5.98 -5.22 2.73
C LEU A 193 6.17 -3.70 2.83
N PRO A 194 6.57 -3.18 4.00
CA PRO A 194 6.70 -1.74 4.23
C PRO A 194 7.93 -1.16 3.52
N LEU A 195 7.73 0.01 2.92
CA LEU A 195 8.75 0.84 2.30
C LEU A 195 9.12 2.01 3.22
N GLY A 196 10.26 2.66 2.95
CA GLY A 196 10.58 3.94 3.57
C GLY A 196 9.58 5.01 3.11
N THR A 197 8.93 5.69 4.04
CA THR A 197 7.91 6.69 3.68
C THR A 197 8.56 8.03 3.31
N ARG A 198 9.56 8.49 4.07
CA ARG A 198 10.21 9.80 3.86
C ARG A 198 10.99 9.91 2.56
N THR A 199 11.61 8.82 2.14
CA THR A 199 12.47 8.78 0.95
C THR A 199 11.74 8.21 -0.26
N THR A 200 10.48 7.81 -0.09
CA THR A 200 9.68 7.22 -1.15
C THR A 200 9.02 8.30 -1.98
N GLU A 201 9.24 8.22 -3.29
CA GLU A 201 8.52 8.96 -4.32
C GLU A 201 7.57 8.03 -5.06
N ILE A 202 6.36 8.51 -5.33
CA ILE A 202 5.37 7.80 -6.12
C ILE A 202 4.96 8.71 -7.28
N THR A 203 5.25 8.26 -8.51
CA THR A 203 4.77 8.90 -9.74
C THR A 203 3.75 8.02 -10.45
N ALA A 204 2.89 8.60 -11.22
CA ALA A 204 1.88 7.86 -11.97
C ALA A 204 1.54 8.56 -13.30
N LEU A 205 1.03 7.81 -14.27
CA LEU A 205 0.43 8.39 -15.48
C LEU A 205 -1.04 8.72 -15.23
N ASN A 206 -1.42 9.96 -15.47
CA ASN A 206 -2.82 10.38 -15.40
C ASN A 206 -3.61 9.94 -16.65
N GLY A 207 -4.93 10.16 -16.67
CA GLY A 207 -5.80 9.81 -17.79
C GLY A 207 -5.48 10.51 -19.12
N LYS A 208 -4.59 11.51 -19.11
CA LYS A 208 -4.06 12.16 -20.31
C LYS A 208 -2.72 11.59 -20.77
N GLY A 209 -2.13 10.66 -20.02
CA GLY A 209 -0.81 10.08 -20.26
C GLY A 209 0.34 10.98 -19.81
N GLU A 210 0.09 11.97 -18.95
CA GLU A 210 1.10 12.83 -18.36
C GLU A 210 1.59 12.19 -17.05
N GLU A 211 2.92 12.20 -16.81
CA GLU A 211 3.49 11.78 -15.54
C GLU A 211 3.25 12.84 -14.47
N VAL A 212 2.72 12.42 -13.34
CA VAL A 212 2.44 13.28 -12.19
C VAL A 212 3.02 12.64 -10.93
N THR A 213 3.63 13.45 -10.08
CA THR A 213 4.02 13.02 -8.73
C THR A 213 2.79 13.07 -7.82
N ILE A 214 2.51 11.98 -7.13
CA ILE A 214 1.37 11.88 -6.21
C ILE A 214 1.79 11.80 -4.75
N PHE A 215 3.05 11.45 -4.49
CA PHE A 215 3.61 11.35 -3.15
C PHE A 215 5.12 11.61 -3.18
N SER A 216 5.62 12.45 -2.29
CA SER A 216 7.04 12.75 -2.13
C SER A 216 7.33 13.27 -0.72
N ASP A 217 8.56 13.08 -0.23
CA ASP A 217 9.03 13.55 1.08
C ASP A 217 8.16 13.14 2.28
N GLY A 218 7.37 12.09 2.11
CA GLY A 218 6.49 11.56 3.13
C GLY A 218 5.08 12.17 3.15
N PHE A 219 4.69 12.92 2.14
CA PHE A 219 3.38 13.57 2.01
C PHE A 219 2.74 13.32 0.64
N PHE A 220 1.43 13.39 0.57
CA PHE A 220 0.75 13.51 -0.71
C PHE A 220 1.17 14.84 -1.37
N TYR A 221 1.57 14.75 -2.63
CA TYR A 221 2.06 15.89 -3.39
C TYR A 221 0.92 16.55 -4.18
N ASP A 222 0.78 17.87 -4.03
CA ASP A 222 -0.17 18.68 -4.79
C ASP A 222 0.55 19.88 -5.42
N GLU A 223 0.60 19.93 -6.75
CA GLU A 223 1.24 21.04 -7.48
C GLU A 223 0.57 22.39 -7.22
N GLU A 224 -0.69 22.39 -6.77
CA GLU A 224 -1.44 23.64 -6.51
C GLU A 224 -1.11 24.26 -5.13
N GLU A 225 -0.43 23.53 -4.22
CA GLU A 225 -0.06 24.04 -2.90
C GLU A 225 1.34 24.69 -2.83
N GLU A 226 2.09 24.77 -3.93
CA GLU A 226 3.42 25.43 -3.98
C GLU A 226 3.37 26.99 -4.03
N TYR A 227 2.28 27.64 -3.58
CA TYR A 227 2.17 29.10 -3.56
C TYR A 227 1.83 29.68 -2.21
#